data_df69a6b30def1a4abf3f8552ba228268
#
_entry.id   df69a6b30def1a4abf3f8552ba228268
#
_cell.length_a   1.000
_cell.length_b   1.000
_cell.length_c   1.000
_cell.angle_alpha   90.00
_cell.angle_beta   90.00
_cell.angle_gamma   90.00
#
_symmetry.space_group_name_H-M   'P 1'
#
loop_
_entity.id
_entity.type
_entity.pdbx_description
1 polymer ?
#
loop_
_entity_poly.entity_id
_entity_poly.type
_entity_poly.pdbx_seq_one_letter_code
_entity_poly.pdbx_strand_id
1 'polypeptide(L)'
;MSSVETKTGTGRLSTDHGFTSVALEFGFHATHPVTGILLRDWINSVPGAHWNGESRKWLVPDISDVPRGWFTGAGIEIVNEDGSEVRRSYLVRPTPLLEPLPAPLAEVPDWFGFNVVTPPFDIQSAGALMIARGQNFLCDDPGLGKTVTALCAAALLQSKRTLILCPPGVMEHWARSAAKSGLPDSVGGTVVVLKPTGKMPALPVTGVVVSSASLVANRHELELLLAAWQPTMFIYDESHASQTFSSKQARVMRRLSRSCTKSIPTSGSAALASPLELAAQLDIAGKLEPLFGSFTEFRNRYCKPTKYGYRPRLDRLDELGKILDESVWVRRIKVSKKIWKTQEADVDTTDYDESLHEIDAAIDEWLDEFREEHGRFPSNDRTSEFGDEVYAWCSGRGDMMSRLRQAAGLAKVPVALRVIDKHFAQHPQNADGTWPEPLIVWAHHHSVTEALMESATANGLSPKLIDGTVSTKKRTIIEDEFQAGGVGLLVCSIKAAGVGITLTRSYKSLFVEIDGTPAKMIQAADRSDRIGQTAESVLCKILVARGTVDERME
;
A
#
# COMPACT_ATOMS: atom_id res chain seq x y z
N MET A 1 -36.57 13.67 -22.22
CA MET A 1 -36.09 14.76 -23.10
C MET A 1 -34.63 14.42 -23.37
N SER A 2 -34.34 13.94 -24.59
CA SER A 2 -32.97 13.67 -25.00
C SER A 2 -32.24 14.98 -25.19
N SER A 3 -31.19 15.23 -24.40
CA SER A 3 -30.25 16.32 -24.67
C SER A 3 -29.56 16.05 -26.01
N VAL A 4 -29.84 16.87 -26.99
CA VAL A 4 -29.08 16.91 -28.25
C VAL A 4 -27.67 17.37 -27.88
N GLU A 5 -26.70 16.47 -27.90
CA GLU A 5 -25.29 16.84 -27.81
C GLU A 5 -24.94 17.71 -29.02
N THR A 6 -24.72 19.00 -28.78
CA THR A 6 -24.28 19.94 -29.81
C THR A 6 -22.82 19.66 -30.14
N LYS A 7 -22.57 19.03 -31.29
CA LYS A 7 -21.25 18.84 -31.85
C LYS A 7 -20.62 20.20 -32.16
N THR A 8 -19.52 20.53 -31.50
CA THR A 8 -18.81 21.81 -31.69
C THR A 8 -17.62 21.68 -32.64
N GLY A 9 -17.12 20.47 -32.89
CA GLY A 9 -16.00 20.24 -33.78
C GLY A 9 -15.66 18.78 -33.96
N THR A 10 -14.65 18.49 -34.78
CA THR A 10 -14.12 17.14 -35.09
C THR A 10 -12.61 17.13 -34.97
N GLY A 11 -12.05 16.13 -34.34
CA GLY A 11 -10.61 15.87 -34.29
C GLY A 11 -10.27 14.59 -35.03
N ARG A 12 -9.29 14.63 -35.96
CA ARG A 12 -8.80 13.45 -36.67
C ARG A 12 -7.48 12.97 -36.07
N LEU A 13 -7.43 11.69 -35.73
CA LEU A 13 -6.22 11.02 -35.25
C LEU A 13 -5.28 10.74 -36.42
N SER A 14 -4.01 11.04 -36.26
CA SER A 14 -2.94 10.56 -37.14
C SER A 14 -1.87 9.89 -36.29
N THR A 15 -1.36 8.75 -36.73
CA THR A 15 -0.29 8.00 -36.07
C THR A 15 0.95 8.05 -36.93
N ASP A 16 1.92 8.87 -36.53
CA ASP A 16 3.21 8.92 -37.23
C ASP A 16 4.34 8.65 -36.20
N HIS A 17 5.27 7.77 -36.55
CA HIS A 17 6.43 7.38 -35.73
C HIS A 17 6.13 6.98 -34.26
N GLY A 18 4.97 6.38 -34.02
CA GLY A 18 4.58 5.90 -32.66
C GLY A 18 3.99 6.97 -31.73
N PHE A 19 3.74 8.17 -32.23
CA PHE A 19 3.01 9.22 -31.54
C PHE A 19 1.64 9.41 -32.17
N THR A 20 0.60 9.55 -31.34
CA THR A 20 -0.74 9.83 -31.83
C THR A 20 -0.98 11.33 -31.76
N SER A 21 -1.06 11.98 -32.89
CA SER A 21 -1.42 13.40 -33.02
C SER A 21 -2.90 13.55 -33.37
N VAL A 22 -3.47 14.71 -33.06
CA VAL A 22 -4.84 15.07 -33.43
C VAL A 22 -4.85 16.36 -34.19
N ALA A 23 -5.48 16.37 -35.35
CA ALA A 23 -5.82 17.57 -36.10
C ALA A 23 -7.25 17.97 -35.79
N LEU A 24 -7.45 19.12 -35.13
CA LEU A 24 -8.76 19.62 -34.69
C LEU A 24 -9.34 20.61 -35.70
N GLU A 25 -10.61 20.43 -35.99
CA GLU A 25 -11.39 21.30 -36.86
C GLU A 25 -12.67 21.74 -36.11
N PHE A 26 -12.83 23.05 -35.87
CA PHE A 26 -13.99 23.64 -35.25
C PHE A 26 -14.21 25.06 -35.76
N GLY A 27 -15.45 25.59 -35.63
CA GLY A 27 -15.80 26.94 -36.07
C GLY A 27 -15.01 28.02 -35.34
N PHE A 28 -14.64 29.09 -36.01
CA PHE A 28 -13.84 30.20 -35.50
C PHE A 28 -14.42 30.84 -34.21
N HIS A 29 -15.74 30.83 -34.07
CA HIS A 29 -16.47 31.33 -32.90
C HIS A 29 -17.00 30.24 -31.98
N ALA A 30 -16.57 28.99 -32.20
CA ALA A 30 -17.00 27.90 -31.32
C ALA A 30 -16.53 28.11 -29.89
N THR A 31 -17.41 27.88 -28.94
CA THR A 31 -17.14 28.02 -27.51
C THR A 31 -17.21 26.66 -26.82
N HIS A 32 -16.43 26.52 -25.77
CA HIS A 32 -16.50 25.34 -24.89
C HIS A 32 -17.88 25.28 -24.20
N PRO A 33 -18.64 24.18 -24.32
CA PRO A 33 -20.03 24.14 -23.90
C PRO A 33 -20.27 24.32 -22.39
N VAL A 34 -19.24 24.05 -21.58
CA VAL A 34 -19.33 24.18 -20.12
C VAL A 34 -18.77 25.50 -19.62
N THR A 35 -17.65 25.97 -20.17
CA THR A 35 -16.94 27.18 -19.66
C THR A 35 -17.26 28.45 -20.44
N GLY A 36 -17.84 28.35 -21.62
CA GLY A 36 -18.11 29.49 -22.51
C GLY A 36 -16.88 30.12 -23.14
N ILE A 37 -15.68 29.62 -22.88
CA ILE A 37 -14.42 30.13 -23.45
C ILE A 37 -14.35 29.74 -24.93
N LEU A 38 -13.81 30.61 -25.78
CA LEU A 38 -13.58 30.28 -27.19
C LEU A 38 -12.64 29.07 -27.31
N LEU A 39 -12.99 28.08 -28.13
CA LEU A 39 -12.21 26.85 -28.27
C LEU A 39 -10.78 27.09 -28.71
N ARG A 40 -10.51 28.12 -29.52
CA ARG A 40 -9.17 28.52 -29.92
C ARG A 40 -8.31 29.00 -28.73
N ASP A 41 -8.91 29.68 -27.77
CA ASP A 41 -8.21 30.18 -26.58
C ASP A 41 -8.01 29.06 -25.57
N TRP A 42 -8.98 28.15 -25.48
CA TRP A 42 -8.93 26.96 -24.68
C TRP A 42 -7.85 25.98 -25.18
N ILE A 43 -7.73 25.74 -26.52
CA ILE A 43 -6.72 24.83 -27.09
C ILE A 43 -5.28 25.34 -26.87
N ASN A 44 -5.08 26.65 -26.80
CA ASN A 44 -3.77 27.25 -26.50
C ASN A 44 -3.25 26.86 -25.10
N SER A 45 -4.10 26.39 -24.20
CA SER A 45 -3.69 25.88 -22.90
C SER A 45 -3.12 24.44 -22.97
N VAL A 46 -3.23 23.77 -24.12
CA VAL A 46 -2.69 22.43 -24.33
C VAL A 46 -1.20 22.49 -24.67
N PRO A 47 -0.35 21.85 -23.90
CA PRO A 47 1.08 21.79 -24.21
C PRO A 47 1.36 21.27 -25.61
N GLY A 48 2.09 22.04 -26.40
CA GLY A 48 2.46 21.68 -27.77
C GLY A 48 1.38 21.89 -28.84
N ALA A 49 0.16 22.26 -28.46
CA ALA A 49 -0.87 22.60 -29.43
C ALA A 49 -0.47 23.88 -30.20
N HIS A 50 -0.61 23.85 -31.51
CA HIS A 50 -0.30 24.99 -32.36
C HIS A 50 -1.20 25.03 -33.60
N TRP A 51 -1.39 26.24 -34.13
CA TRP A 51 -2.14 26.41 -35.36
C TRP A 51 -1.24 26.14 -36.60
N ASN A 52 -1.67 25.20 -37.45
CA ASN A 52 -1.03 24.96 -38.72
C ASN A 52 -1.76 25.78 -39.81
N GLY A 53 -1.08 26.81 -40.35
CA GLY A 53 -1.65 27.70 -41.32
C GLY A 53 -1.88 27.08 -42.72
N GLU A 54 -1.13 26.04 -43.10
CA GLU A 54 -1.28 25.34 -44.36
C GLU A 54 -2.52 24.44 -44.36
N SER A 55 -2.67 23.63 -43.30
CA SER A 55 -3.83 22.73 -43.14
C SER A 55 -5.07 23.45 -42.59
N ARG A 56 -4.93 24.68 -42.08
CA ARG A 56 -5.95 25.44 -41.36
C ARG A 56 -6.60 24.69 -40.23
N LYS A 57 -5.78 23.97 -39.45
CA LYS A 57 -6.20 23.14 -38.33
C LYS A 57 -5.32 23.38 -37.12
N TRP A 58 -5.88 23.16 -35.96
CA TRP A 58 -5.09 23.04 -34.72
C TRP A 58 -4.48 21.65 -34.65
N LEU A 59 -3.17 21.59 -34.47
CA LEU A 59 -2.45 20.33 -34.28
C LEU A 59 -2.08 20.16 -32.83
N VAL A 60 -2.40 19.01 -32.28
CA VAL A 60 -1.93 18.57 -30.98
C VAL A 60 -0.98 17.39 -31.24
N PRO A 61 0.34 17.63 -31.15
CA PRO A 61 1.34 16.66 -31.64
C PRO A 61 1.42 15.38 -30.82
N ASP A 62 0.92 15.40 -29.59
CA ASP A 62 0.85 14.20 -28.75
C ASP A 62 -0.38 14.29 -27.85
N ILE A 63 -1.41 13.53 -28.15
CA ILE A 63 -2.63 13.47 -27.34
C ILE A 63 -2.46 12.70 -26.04
N SER A 64 -1.32 12.03 -25.82
CA SER A 64 -1.00 11.43 -24.52
C SER A 64 -0.89 12.48 -23.42
N ASP A 65 -0.65 13.74 -23.81
CA ASP A 65 -0.55 14.89 -22.92
C ASP A 65 -1.89 15.59 -22.66
N VAL A 66 -2.92 15.24 -23.41
CA VAL A 66 -4.24 15.85 -23.27
C VAL A 66 -5.11 14.99 -22.33
N PRO A 67 -5.67 15.56 -21.24
CA PRO A 67 -6.61 14.84 -20.42
C PRO A 67 -7.75 14.32 -21.28
N ARG A 68 -8.02 13.03 -21.18
CA ARG A 68 -9.12 12.39 -21.89
C ARG A 68 -10.41 13.06 -21.41
N GLY A 69 -11.45 13.14 -22.23
CA GLY A 69 -12.65 13.95 -21.91
C GLY A 69 -12.49 15.44 -22.17
N TRP A 70 -11.27 15.88 -22.40
CA TRP A 70 -10.98 17.27 -22.75
C TRP A 70 -11.65 17.63 -24.09
N PHE A 71 -11.50 16.76 -25.08
CA PHE A 71 -12.14 16.96 -26.39
C PHE A 71 -13.66 16.73 -26.33
N THR A 72 -14.12 15.68 -25.69
CA THR A 72 -15.56 15.41 -25.54
C THR A 72 -16.25 16.42 -24.64
N GLY A 73 -15.60 16.89 -23.58
CA GLY A 73 -16.10 17.99 -22.74
C GLY A 73 -16.20 19.31 -23.49
N ALA A 74 -15.38 19.49 -24.53
CA ALA A 74 -15.46 20.63 -25.45
C ALA A 74 -16.45 20.40 -26.62
N GLY A 75 -17.15 19.27 -26.66
CA GLY A 75 -18.05 18.90 -27.76
C GLY A 75 -17.30 18.53 -29.06
N ILE A 76 -16.01 18.16 -28.96
CA ILE A 76 -15.19 17.75 -30.12
C ILE A 76 -15.22 16.23 -30.22
N GLU A 77 -15.72 15.72 -31.34
CA GLU A 77 -15.68 14.30 -31.66
C GLU A 77 -14.33 13.93 -32.27
N ILE A 78 -13.67 12.91 -31.73
CA ILE A 78 -12.42 12.39 -32.29
C ILE A 78 -12.74 11.19 -33.20
N VAL A 79 -12.25 11.23 -34.42
CA VAL A 79 -12.40 10.17 -35.42
C VAL A 79 -11.02 9.73 -35.92
N ASN A 80 -10.95 8.51 -36.48
CA ASN A 80 -9.75 8.04 -37.14
C ASN A 80 -9.46 8.85 -38.44
N GLU A 81 -8.29 8.67 -39.01
CA GLU A 81 -7.86 9.38 -40.24
C GLU A 81 -8.83 9.16 -41.41
N ASP A 82 -9.44 7.97 -41.48
CA ASP A 82 -10.46 7.58 -42.48
C ASP A 82 -11.89 8.07 -42.15
N GLY A 83 -12.05 8.80 -41.04
CA GLY A 83 -13.36 9.30 -40.57
C GLY A 83 -14.19 8.26 -39.84
N SER A 84 -13.69 7.04 -39.62
CA SER A 84 -14.38 6.03 -38.82
C SER A 84 -14.36 6.40 -37.33
N GLU A 85 -15.34 5.90 -36.61
CA GLU A 85 -15.44 6.12 -35.15
C GLU A 85 -14.22 5.49 -34.42
N VAL A 86 -13.53 6.29 -33.62
CA VAL A 86 -12.43 5.79 -32.79
C VAL A 86 -12.99 4.80 -31.78
N ARG A 87 -12.49 3.57 -31.82
CA ARG A 87 -12.85 2.60 -30.78
C ARG A 87 -12.63 3.22 -29.40
N ARG A 88 -13.58 3.04 -28.51
CA ARG A 88 -13.73 3.68 -27.17
C ARG A 88 -12.47 3.78 -26.29
N SER A 89 -11.38 3.10 -26.67
CA SER A 89 -10.08 3.14 -25.96
C SER A 89 -9.40 4.52 -25.94
N TYR A 90 -9.80 5.44 -26.82
CA TYR A 90 -9.21 6.78 -26.91
C TYR A 90 -10.14 7.89 -26.42
N LEU A 91 -11.41 7.58 -26.21
CA LEU A 91 -12.36 8.54 -25.66
C LEU A 91 -12.35 8.44 -24.13
N VAL A 92 -12.01 9.51 -23.49
CA VAL A 92 -12.00 9.57 -22.05
C VAL A 92 -13.33 10.08 -21.57
N ARG A 93 -13.90 9.34 -20.64
CA ARG A 93 -15.04 9.82 -19.89
C ARG A 93 -14.63 11.04 -19.06
N PRO A 94 -15.48 12.05 -18.93
CA PRO A 94 -15.21 13.17 -18.03
C PRO A 94 -14.89 12.63 -16.63
N THR A 95 -13.96 13.27 -15.95
CA THR A 95 -13.70 12.99 -14.53
C THR A 95 -15.03 12.97 -13.81
N PRO A 96 -15.43 11.87 -13.17
CA PRO A 96 -16.67 11.86 -12.43
C PRO A 96 -16.60 12.99 -11.40
N LEU A 97 -17.45 14.00 -11.55
CA LEU A 97 -17.70 14.92 -10.46
C LEU A 97 -18.02 14.05 -9.24
N LEU A 98 -17.45 14.37 -8.09
CA LEU A 98 -17.80 13.71 -6.85
C LEU A 98 -19.32 13.64 -6.79
N GLU A 99 -19.86 12.42 -6.71
CA GLU A 99 -21.29 12.23 -6.65
C GLU A 99 -21.84 13.07 -5.48
N PRO A 100 -22.89 13.90 -5.67
CA PRO A 100 -23.48 14.58 -4.54
C PRO A 100 -23.93 13.51 -3.54
N LEU A 101 -23.66 13.73 -2.26
CA LEU A 101 -24.17 12.85 -1.22
C LEU A 101 -25.69 12.79 -1.37
N PRO A 102 -26.30 11.60 -1.49
CA PRO A 102 -27.75 11.51 -1.35
C PRO A 102 -28.09 12.11 0.01
N ALA A 103 -28.94 13.14 0.02
CA ALA A 103 -29.48 13.64 1.27
C ALA A 103 -30.32 12.53 1.92
N PRO A 104 -30.12 12.15 3.18
CA PRO A 104 -29.41 12.75 4.30
C PRO A 104 -28.26 11.87 4.85
N LEU A 105 -27.23 11.57 4.09
CA LEU A 105 -26.07 10.79 4.55
C LEU A 105 -25.10 11.64 5.41
N ALA A 106 -25.62 12.64 6.10
CA ALA A 106 -24.77 13.59 6.83
C ALA A 106 -24.26 13.03 8.17
N GLU A 107 -24.82 11.95 8.69
CA GLU A 107 -24.51 11.52 10.06
C GLU A 107 -24.19 10.04 10.13
N VAL A 108 -23.13 9.72 10.87
CA VAL A 108 -22.80 8.35 11.23
C VAL A 108 -23.97 7.76 12.03
N PRO A 109 -24.46 6.57 11.68
CA PRO A 109 -25.59 5.98 12.40
C PRO A 109 -25.31 5.81 13.90
N ASP A 110 -26.28 6.08 14.75
CA ASP A 110 -26.15 5.98 16.22
C ASP A 110 -25.76 4.57 16.70
N TRP A 111 -26.14 3.54 15.94
CA TRP A 111 -25.76 2.15 16.23
C TRP A 111 -24.31 1.82 15.91
N PHE A 112 -23.54 2.73 15.28
CA PHE A 112 -22.16 2.44 14.92
C PHE A 112 -21.27 2.37 16.16
N GLY A 113 -20.73 1.20 16.45
CA GLY A 113 -20.08 0.84 17.72
C GLY A 113 -18.70 1.44 17.97
N PHE A 114 -18.24 2.40 17.15
CA PHE A 114 -17.00 3.14 17.37
C PHE A 114 -17.28 4.63 17.53
N ASN A 115 -16.54 5.28 18.43
CA ASN A 115 -16.53 6.73 18.45
C ASN A 115 -15.75 7.24 17.23
N VAL A 116 -16.43 7.97 16.34
CA VAL A 116 -15.85 8.57 15.14
C VAL A 116 -16.30 10.03 14.96
N VAL A 117 -16.93 10.60 15.98
CA VAL A 117 -17.49 11.97 15.90
C VAL A 117 -16.75 12.95 16.80
N THR A 118 -16.01 12.48 17.82
CA THR A 118 -15.22 13.34 18.70
C THR A 118 -13.71 13.22 18.42
N PRO A 119 -12.95 14.33 18.49
CA PRO A 119 -11.50 14.27 18.34
C PRO A 119 -10.83 13.33 19.34
N PRO A 120 -9.79 12.60 18.96
CA PRO A 120 -9.11 12.63 17.65
C PRO A 120 -9.69 11.64 16.62
N PHE A 121 -10.87 11.10 16.82
CA PHE A 121 -11.47 10.04 15.97
C PHE A 121 -12.38 10.58 14.87
N ASP A 122 -12.71 11.88 14.89
CA ASP A 122 -13.53 12.58 13.88
C ASP A 122 -12.94 12.52 12.46
N ILE A 123 -11.63 12.35 12.34
CA ILE A 123 -10.99 12.12 11.06
C ILE A 123 -11.53 10.86 10.35
N GLN A 124 -11.99 9.86 11.10
CA GLN A 124 -12.50 8.61 10.54
C GLN A 124 -13.86 8.80 9.89
N SER A 125 -14.76 9.55 10.50
CA SER A 125 -16.04 9.91 9.89
C SER A 125 -15.85 10.82 8.67
N ALA A 126 -14.95 11.79 8.73
CA ALA A 126 -14.60 12.63 7.59
C ALA A 126 -14.08 11.79 6.40
N GLY A 127 -13.19 10.82 6.67
CA GLY A 127 -12.72 9.90 5.63
C GLY A 127 -13.83 9.01 5.06
N ALA A 128 -14.73 8.53 5.91
CA ALA A 128 -15.87 7.73 5.48
C ALA A 128 -16.83 8.51 4.57
N LEU A 129 -17.05 9.80 4.87
CA LEU A 129 -17.81 10.71 4.00
C LEU A 129 -17.13 10.93 2.65
N MET A 130 -15.81 11.09 2.60
CA MET A 130 -15.08 11.20 1.34
C MET A 130 -15.21 9.92 0.51
N ILE A 131 -15.13 8.74 1.15
CA ILE A 131 -15.36 7.45 0.50
C ILE A 131 -16.79 7.37 -0.06
N ALA A 132 -17.78 7.78 0.70
CA ALA A 132 -19.18 7.79 0.26
C ALA A 132 -19.38 8.69 -0.96
N ARG A 133 -18.66 9.79 -1.06
CA ARG A 133 -18.66 10.73 -2.19
C ARG A 133 -17.88 10.24 -3.42
N GLY A 134 -17.18 9.13 -3.33
CA GLY A 134 -16.47 8.55 -4.48
C GLY A 134 -14.96 8.51 -4.39
N GLN A 135 -14.31 9.18 -3.42
CA GLN A 135 -12.87 9.02 -3.16
C GLN A 135 -12.64 7.73 -2.37
N ASN A 136 -12.77 6.59 -3.04
CA ASN A 136 -12.89 5.30 -2.40
C ASN A 136 -11.59 4.50 -2.27
N PHE A 137 -10.43 5.05 -2.56
CA PHE A 137 -9.15 4.43 -2.27
C PHE A 137 -8.58 5.03 -0.98
N LEU A 138 -8.60 4.25 0.11
CA LEU A 138 -8.21 4.70 1.44
C LEU A 138 -6.70 4.54 1.66
N CYS A 139 -5.96 5.64 1.55
CA CYS A 139 -4.50 5.69 1.61
C CYS A 139 -3.95 6.42 2.85
N ASP A 140 -4.72 6.49 3.91
CA ASP A 140 -4.28 7.09 5.18
C ASP A 140 -2.99 6.46 5.69
N ASP A 141 -2.18 7.27 6.32
CA ASP A 141 -0.98 6.79 7.01
C ASP A 141 -1.31 5.67 8.03
N PRO A 142 -0.36 4.77 8.29
CA PRO A 142 -0.50 3.75 9.31
C PRO A 142 -0.87 4.37 10.68
N GLY A 143 -1.79 3.73 11.40
CA GLY A 143 -2.22 4.17 12.72
C GLY A 143 -3.40 5.15 12.75
N LEU A 144 -3.88 5.67 11.61
CA LEU A 144 -5.04 6.58 11.54
C LEU A 144 -6.40 5.87 11.57
N GLY A 145 -6.43 4.53 11.71
CA GLY A 145 -7.68 3.78 11.89
C GLY A 145 -8.42 3.46 10.60
N LYS A 146 -7.71 3.12 9.52
CA LYS A 146 -8.30 2.71 8.22
C LYS A 146 -9.42 1.68 8.35
N THR A 147 -9.26 0.70 9.22
CA THR A 147 -10.29 -0.32 9.52
C THR A 147 -11.61 0.31 9.93
N VAL A 148 -11.57 1.25 10.89
CA VAL A 148 -12.76 1.94 11.38
C VAL A 148 -13.33 2.87 10.32
N THR A 149 -12.49 3.60 9.59
CA THR A 149 -12.91 4.45 8.47
C THR A 149 -13.66 3.66 7.39
N ALA A 150 -13.14 2.49 6.98
CA ALA A 150 -13.76 1.64 5.96
C ALA A 150 -15.09 1.04 6.45
N LEU A 151 -15.17 0.59 7.71
CA LEU A 151 -16.42 0.10 8.32
C LEU A 151 -17.45 1.22 8.48
N CYS A 152 -17.01 2.42 8.86
CA CYS A 152 -17.89 3.60 8.93
C CYS A 152 -18.45 3.95 7.55
N ALA A 153 -17.62 3.90 6.49
CA ALA A 153 -18.10 4.10 5.12
C ALA A 153 -19.13 3.02 4.70
N ALA A 154 -18.92 1.76 5.10
CA ALA A 154 -19.89 0.70 4.86
C ALA A 154 -21.22 0.93 5.60
N ALA A 155 -21.15 1.48 6.83
CA ALA A 155 -22.34 1.84 7.62
C ALA A 155 -23.09 3.03 6.99
N LEU A 156 -22.38 4.10 6.61
CA LEU A 156 -22.97 5.25 5.90
C LEU A 156 -23.66 4.85 4.59
N LEU A 157 -23.05 3.93 3.85
CA LEU A 157 -23.59 3.41 2.58
C LEU A 157 -24.60 2.26 2.77
N GLN A 158 -24.98 1.96 4.01
CA GLN A 158 -25.95 0.92 4.39
C GLN A 158 -25.67 -0.43 3.70
N SER A 159 -24.40 -0.85 3.72
CA SER A 159 -23.96 -2.07 3.05
C SER A 159 -24.62 -3.31 3.64
N LYS A 160 -25.42 -4.00 2.84
CA LYS A 160 -26.11 -5.24 3.25
C LYS A 160 -25.18 -6.46 3.24
N ARG A 161 -24.20 -6.48 2.34
CA ARG A 161 -23.23 -7.59 2.16
C ARG A 161 -21.85 -7.01 2.00
N THR A 162 -21.05 -7.07 3.04
CA THR A 162 -19.68 -6.53 3.05
C THR A 162 -18.67 -7.66 2.95
N LEU A 163 -17.90 -7.69 1.87
CA LEU A 163 -16.75 -8.59 1.70
C LEU A 163 -15.48 -7.88 2.14
N ILE A 164 -14.73 -8.48 3.06
CA ILE A 164 -13.44 -7.98 3.52
C ILE A 164 -12.37 -9.00 3.16
N LEU A 165 -11.42 -8.60 2.31
CA LEU A 165 -10.24 -9.38 1.99
C LEU A 165 -9.00 -8.69 2.54
N CYS A 166 -8.22 -9.43 3.34
CA CYS A 166 -7.09 -8.89 4.07
C CYS A 166 -5.92 -9.90 4.14
N PRO A 167 -4.74 -9.54 4.66
CA PRO A 167 -3.71 -10.50 4.99
C PRO A 167 -4.20 -11.53 6.03
N PRO A 168 -3.74 -12.81 5.95
CA PRO A 168 -4.21 -13.88 6.85
C PRO A 168 -4.10 -13.55 8.33
N GLY A 169 -3.03 -12.85 8.72
CA GLY A 169 -2.76 -12.52 10.12
C GLY A 169 -3.71 -11.50 10.77
N VAL A 170 -4.48 -10.76 9.96
CA VAL A 170 -5.41 -9.72 10.46
C VAL A 170 -6.89 -10.08 10.26
N MET A 171 -7.21 -11.27 9.76
CA MET A 171 -8.60 -11.70 9.53
C MET A 171 -9.44 -11.64 10.80
N GLU A 172 -8.92 -12.12 11.92
CA GLU A 172 -9.62 -12.12 13.21
C GLU A 172 -9.82 -10.69 13.75
N HIS A 173 -8.83 -9.82 13.55
CA HIS A 173 -8.94 -8.40 13.88
C HIS A 173 -10.07 -7.72 13.09
N TRP A 174 -10.15 -7.97 11.79
CA TRP A 174 -11.23 -7.46 10.94
C TRP A 174 -12.59 -8.01 11.35
N ALA A 175 -12.68 -9.31 11.66
CA ALA A 175 -13.92 -9.95 12.11
C ALA A 175 -14.43 -9.34 13.43
N ARG A 176 -13.54 -9.16 14.42
CA ARG A 176 -13.88 -8.50 15.70
C ARG A 176 -14.28 -7.04 15.49
N SER A 177 -13.55 -6.31 14.64
CA SER A 177 -13.87 -4.92 14.34
C SER A 177 -15.21 -4.79 13.62
N ALA A 178 -15.52 -5.68 12.68
CA ALA A 178 -16.81 -5.73 12.00
C ALA A 178 -17.95 -6.04 12.98
N ALA A 179 -17.79 -7.00 13.87
CA ALA A 179 -18.77 -7.29 14.92
C ALA A 179 -18.97 -6.08 15.84
N LYS A 180 -17.88 -5.49 16.35
CA LYS A 180 -17.93 -4.30 17.21
C LYS A 180 -18.60 -3.10 16.51
N SER A 181 -18.47 -2.98 15.19
CA SER A 181 -19.07 -1.85 14.47
C SER A 181 -20.60 -1.82 14.48
N GLY A 182 -21.26 -2.93 14.82
CA GLY A 182 -22.70 -3.06 14.74
C GLY A 182 -23.23 -3.25 13.30
N LEU A 183 -22.35 -3.19 12.27
CA LEU A 183 -22.76 -3.30 10.87
C LEU A 183 -23.46 -4.62 10.55
N PRO A 184 -23.02 -5.81 11.03
CA PRO A 184 -23.76 -7.05 10.79
C PRO A 184 -25.17 -7.03 11.39
N ASP A 185 -25.29 -6.57 12.62
CA ASP A 185 -26.56 -6.54 13.37
C ASP A 185 -27.56 -5.57 12.72
N SER A 186 -27.10 -4.43 12.21
CA SER A 186 -27.93 -3.42 11.54
C SER A 186 -28.64 -3.94 10.28
N VAL A 187 -28.15 -5.03 9.69
CA VAL A 187 -28.71 -5.66 8.50
C VAL A 187 -29.30 -7.05 8.80
N GLY A 188 -29.44 -7.42 10.08
CA GLY A 188 -29.92 -8.74 10.50
C GLY A 188 -29.02 -9.90 10.06
N GLY A 189 -27.71 -9.64 9.98
CA GLY A 189 -26.72 -10.57 9.47
C GLY A 189 -25.68 -10.99 10.53
N THR A 190 -24.64 -11.67 10.08
CA THR A 190 -23.57 -12.20 10.93
C THR A 190 -22.19 -11.91 10.32
N VAL A 191 -21.13 -12.12 11.11
CA VAL A 191 -19.75 -12.14 10.61
C VAL A 191 -19.33 -13.58 10.36
N VAL A 192 -18.87 -13.87 9.13
CA VAL A 192 -18.35 -15.18 8.73
C VAL A 192 -16.88 -15.05 8.32
N VAL A 193 -16.00 -15.84 8.95
CA VAL A 193 -14.58 -15.90 8.60
C VAL A 193 -14.32 -17.18 7.80
N LEU A 194 -13.85 -17.03 6.56
CA LEU A 194 -13.55 -18.16 5.69
C LEU A 194 -12.15 -18.71 5.98
N LYS A 195 -12.08 -19.99 6.33
CA LYS A 195 -10.83 -20.68 6.67
C LYS A 195 -10.21 -21.37 5.45
N PRO A 196 -8.89 -21.63 5.45
CA PRO A 196 -8.21 -22.31 4.34
C PRO A 196 -8.67 -23.74 4.08
N THR A 197 -9.13 -24.43 5.12
CA THR A 197 -9.50 -25.85 5.09
C THR A 197 -11.01 -26.04 5.27
N GLY A 198 -11.57 -27.02 4.57
CA GLY A 198 -12.97 -27.41 4.74
C GLY A 198 -13.80 -27.38 3.46
N LYS A 199 -15.08 -27.76 3.60
CA LYS A 199 -16.08 -27.67 2.54
C LYS A 199 -16.36 -26.22 2.19
N MET A 200 -16.91 -25.98 1.00
CA MET A 200 -17.37 -24.63 0.62
C MET A 200 -18.33 -24.10 1.68
N PRO A 201 -18.06 -22.91 2.23
CA PRO A 201 -18.88 -22.33 3.29
C PRO A 201 -20.25 -21.89 2.76
N ALA A 202 -21.26 -22.01 3.60
CA ALA A 202 -22.51 -21.28 3.37
C ALA A 202 -22.29 -19.79 3.71
N LEU A 203 -22.57 -18.92 2.76
CA LEU A 203 -22.49 -17.48 2.99
C LEU A 203 -23.80 -16.96 3.60
N PRO A 204 -23.77 -15.94 4.46
CA PRO A 204 -24.97 -15.36 5.04
C PRO A 204 -25.76 -14.60 3.97
N VAL A 205 -27.07 -14.47 4.14
CA VAL A 205 -27.92 -13.68 3.24
C VAL A 205 -27.49 -12.21 3.27
N THR A 206 -27.21 -11.70 4.47
CA THR A 206 -26.70 -10.35 4.76
C THR A 206 -25.60 -10.45 5.80
N GLY A 207 -24.76 -9.42 5.94
CA GLY A 207 -23.71 -9.36 6.94
C GLY A 207 -22.31 -9.17 6.37
N VAL A 208 -21.32 -9.67 7.08
CA VAL A 208 -19.91 -9.47 6.74
C VAL A 208 -19.20 -10.80 6.52
N VAL A 209 -18.48 -10.92 5.43
CA VAL A 209 -17.62 -12.07 5.12
C VAL A 209 -16.18 -11.61 5.11
N VAL A 210 -15.33 -12.26 5.91
CA VAL A 210 -13.89 -11.98 6.01
C VAL A 210 -13.09 -13.16 5.48
N SER A 211 -12.12 -12.90 4.62
CA SER A 211 -11.21 -13.91 4.09
C SER A 211 -9.82 -13.34 3.83
N SER A 212 -8.86 -14.20 3.52
CA SER A 212 -7.59 -13.70 3.02
C SER A 212 -7.59 -13.59 1.50
N ALA A 213 -6.99 -12.52 0.99
CA ALA A 213 -6.86 -12.30 -0.44
C ALA A 213 -6.11 -13.43 -1.16
N SER A 214 -5.06 -13.98 -0.52
CA SER A 214 -4.29 -15.11 -1.03
C SER A 214 -5.11 -16.40 -1.10
N LEU A 215 -5.98 -16.66 -0.11
CA LEU A 215 -6.86 -17.83 -0.14
C LEU A 215 -7.82 -17.75 -1.33
N VAL A 216 -8.48 -16.61 -1.50
CA VAL A 216 -9.43 -16.40 -2.60
C VAL A 216 -8.73 -16.46 -3.96
N ALA A 217 -7.54 -15.86 -4.08
CA ALA A 217 -6.74 -15.90 -5.32
C ALA A 217 -6.29 -17.34 -5.70
N ASN A 218 -6.18 -18.24 -4.74
CA ASN A 218 -5.74 -19.61 -4.98
C ASN A 218 -6.89 -20.64 -5.10
N ARG A 219 -8.14 -20.25 -4.80
CA ARG A 219 -9.33 -21.12 -4.86
C ARG A 219 -10.39 -20.50 -5.77
N HIS A 220 -10.40 -20.93 -7.02
CA HIS A 220 -11.32 -20.39 -8.03
C HIS A 220 -12.79 -20.56 -7.67
N GLU A 221 -13.16 -21.69 -7.07
CA GLU A 221 -14.54 -21.91 -6.62
C GLU A 221 -14.96 -20.89 -5.55
N LEU A 222 -14.03 -20.48 -4.69
CA LEU A 222 -14.30 -19.48 -3.67
C LEU A 222 -14.48 -18.08 -4.29
N GLU A 223 -13.68 -17.75 -5.30
CA GLU A 223 -13.85 -16.53 -6.09
C GLU A 223 -15.26 -16.48 -6.71
N LEU A 224 -15.69 -17.57 -7.36
CA LEU A 224 -17.01 -17.66 -7.99
C LEU A 224 -18.15 -17.55 -6.96
N LEU A 225 -18.01 -18.22 -5.81
CA LEU A 225 -18.99 -18.14 -4.74
C LEU A 225 -19.14 -16.73 -4.20
N LEU A 226 -18.03 -16.02 -3.97
CA LEU A 226 -18.04 -14.65 -3.48
C LEU A 226 -18.60 -13.67 -4.51
N ALA A 227 -18.29 -13.87 -5.79
CA ALA A 227 -18.87 -13.06 -6.87
C ALA A 227 -20.40 -13.29 -6.98
N ALA A 228 -20.85 -14.55 -6.87
CA ALA A 228 -22.28 -14.89 -6.89
C ALA A 228 -23.03 -14.37 -5.65
N TRP A 229 -22.36 -14.20 -4.52
CA TRP A 229 -22.92 -13.56 -3.33
C TRP A 229 -23.24 -12.08 -3.54
N GLN A 230 -22.71 -11.46 -4.58
CA GLN A 230 -22.93 -10.05 -4.95
C GLN A 230 -22.72 -9.08 -3.77
N PRO A 231 -21.51 -8.92 -3.27
CA PRO A 231 -21.22 -7.96 -2.20
C PRO A 231 -21.68 -6.55 -2.60
N THR A 232 -22.33 -5.85 -1.70
CA THR A 232 -22.63 -4.43 -1.89
C THR A 232 -21.42 -3.56 -1.60
N MET A 233 -20.51 -4.06 -0.74
CA MET A 233 -19.25 -3.42 -0.41
C MET A 233 -18.11 -4.43 -0.46
N PHE A 234 -17.00 -4.05 -1.09
CA PHE A 234 -15.75 -4.80 -1.09
C PHE A 234 -14.63 -3.97 -0.45
N ILE A 235 -14.13 -4.39 0.69
CA ILE A 235 -12.97 -3.79 1.37
C ILE A 235 -11.77 -4.69 1.13
N TYR A 236 -10.71 -4.14 0.54
CA TYR A 236 -9.48 -4.88 0.27
C TYR A 236 -8.30 -4.25 1.02
N ASP A 237 -7.97 -4.85 2.16
CA ASP A 237 -6.89 -4.37 3.03
C ASP A 237 -5.51 -4.78 2.53
N GLU A 238 -4.54 -3.89 2.73
CA GLU A 238 -3.17 -3.99 2.21
C GLU A 238 -3.15 -4.25 0.69
N SER A 239 -3.91 -3.44 -0.03
CA SER A 239 -4.12 -3.58 -1.48
C SER A 239 -2.84 -3.49 -2.31
N HIS A 240 -1.75 -2.96 -1.75
CA HIS A 240 -0.42 -2.98 -2.36
C HIS A 240 0.10 -4.42 -2.62
N ALA A 241 -0.44 -5.44 -1.95
CA ALA A 241 -0.17 -6.84 -2.30
C ALA A 241 -0.59 -7.19 -3.75
N SER A 242 -1.39 -6.34 -4.40
CA SER A 242 -1.79 -6.44 -5.82
C SER A 242 -1.08 -5.42 -6.72
N GLN A 243 0.04 -4.83 -6.31
CA GLN A 243 0.78 -3.82 -7.09
C GLN A 243 1.21 -4.28 -8.49
N THR A 244 1.49 -5.59 -8.68
CA THR A 244 1.80 -6.14 -10.00
C THR A 244 0.50 -6.44 -10.76
N PHE A 245 0.18 -5.62 -11.75
CA PHE A 245 -1.09 -5.65 -12.51
C PHE A 245 -1.43 -7.01 -13.11
N SER A 246 -0.41 -7.75 -13.59
CA SER A 246 -0.55 -9.08 -14.20
C SER A 246 -0.52 -10.24 -13.20
N SER A 247 -0.32 -10.00 -11.90
CA SER A 247 -0.28 -11.06 -10.90
C SER A 247 -1.63 -11.78 -10.80
N LYS A 248 -1.60 -13.06 -10.38
CA LYS A 248 -2.82 -13.85 -10.16
C LYS A 248 -3.75 -13.17 -9.16
N GLN A 249 -3.20 -12.70 -8.05
CA GLN A 249 -3.98 -12.02 -7.00
C GLN A 249 -4.63 -10.74 -7.53
N ALA A 250 -3.86 -9.86 -8.21
CA ALA A 250 -4.41 -8.64 -8.77
C ALA A 250 -5.57 -8.91 -9.75
N ARG A 251 -5.43 -9.94 -10.61
CA ARG A 251 -6.50 -10.33 -11.55
C ARG A 251 -7.77 -10.78 -10.84
N VAL A 252 -7.64 -11.57 -9.79
CA VAL A 252 -8.80 -12.04 -8.99
C VAL A 252 -9.46 -10.87 -8.27
N MET A 253 -8.69 -10.01 -7.59
CA MET A 253 -9.23 -8.86 -6.86
C MET A 253 -9.97 -7.89 -7.79
N ARG A 254 -9.45 -7.65 -8.97
CA ARG A 254 -10.07 -6.81 -10.00
C ARG A 254 -11.39 -7.41 -10.55
N ARG A 255 -11.47 -8.75 -10.69
CA ARG A 255 -12.74 -9.40 -11.10
C ARG A 255 -13.78 -9.31 -9.99
N LEU A 256 -13.40 -9.57 -8.73
CA LEU A 256 -14.29 -9.45 -7.58
C LEU A 256 -14.79 -8.01 -7.40
N SER A 257 -13.93 -7.01 -7.53
CA SER A 257 -14.35 -5.61 -7.39
C SER A 257 -15.44 -5.21 -8.39
N ARG A 258 -15.42 -5.81 -9.60
CA ARG A 258 -16.44 -5.57 -10.62
C ARG A 258 -17.80 -6.24 -10.33
N SER A 259 -17.83 -7.26 -9.46
CA SER A 259 -19.07 -7.88 -8.98
C SER A 259 -19.71 -7.14 -7.80
N CYS A 260 -19.03 -6.11 -7.28
CA CYS A 260 -19.46 -5.35 -6.10
C CYS A 260 -20.01 -3.99 -6.49
N THR A 261 -20.94 -3.45 -5.70
CA THR A 261 -21.49 -2.11 -5.93
C THR A 261 -20.44 -1.02 -5.65
N LYS A 262 -19.68 -1.17 -4.57
CA LYS A 262 -18.59 -0.26 -4.16
C LYS A 262 -17.38 -1.05 -3.71
N SER A 263 -16.19 -0.56 -4.06
CA SER A 263 -14.93 -1.18 -3.68
C SER A 263 -14.05 -0.16 -2.98
N ILE A 264 -13.43 -0.56 -1.87
CA ILE A 264 -12.54 0.28 -1.05
C ILE A 264 -11.21 -0.47 -0.88
N PRO A 265 -10.26 -0.34 -1.82
CA PRO A 265 -8.89 -0.75 -1.54
C PRO A 265 -8.31 0.14 -0.43
N THR A 266 -7.55 -0.46 0.49
CA THR A 266 -6.88 0.26 1.58
C THR A 266 -5.39 -0.07 1.60
N SER A 267 -4.53 0.93 1.78
CA SER A 267 -3.09 0.74 1.95
C SER A 267 -2.44 1.95 2.61
N GLY A 268 -1.50 1.73 3.52
CA GLY A 268 -0.65 2.80 4.04
C GLY A 268 0.52 3.15 3.11
N SER A 269 0.78 2.30 2.10
CA SER A 269 1.90 2.42 1.15
C SER A 269 1.46 1.96 -0.24
N ALA A 270 0.58 2.71 -0.88
CA ALA A 270 -0.05 2.34 -2.14
C ALA A 270 0.95 2.18 -3.30
N ALA A 271 1.99 3.01 -3.35
CA ALA A 271 3.11 2.90 -4.28
C ALA A 271 4.40 3.33 -3.59
N LEU A 272 5.46 2.55 -3.73
CA LEU A 272 6.77 2.79 -3.11
C LEU A 272 7.84 3.18 -4.14
N ALA A 273 7.81 2.58 -5.32
CA ALA A 273 8.88 2.74 -6.30
C ALA A 273 8.39 3.25 -7.66
N SER A 274 7.14 2.99 -8.04
CA SER A 274 6.65 3.31 -9.38
C SER A 274 5.15 3.60 -9.41
N PRO A 275 4.69 4.55 -10.25
CA PRO A 275 3.26 4.74 -10.52
C PRO A 275 2.55 3.47 -10.97
N LEU A 276 3.25 2.53 -11.63
CA LEU A 276 2.65 1.27 -12.09
C LEU A 276 2.06 0.42 -10.96
N GLU A 277 2.59 0.57 -9.75
CA GLU A 277 2.09 -0.11 -8.56
C GLU A 277 0.67 0.30 -8.19
N LEU A 278 0.23 1.48 -8.65
CA LEU A 278 -1.13 1.98 -8.43
C LEU A 278 -2.14 1.39 -9.41
N ALA A 279 -1.71 0.96 -10.60
CA ALA A 279 -2.64 0.66 -11.69
C ALA A 279 -3.68 -0.42 -11.34
N ALA A 280 -3.26 -1.53 -10.71
CA ALA A 280 -4.18 -2.58 -10.28
C ALA A 280 -5.10 -2.12 -9.14
N GLN A 281 -4.59 -1.32 -8.22
CA GLN A 281 -5.34 -0.78 -7.09
C GLN A 281 -6.38 0.25 -7.56
N LEU A 282 -6.03 1.08 -8.56
CA LEU A 282 -6.95 2.00 -9.22
C LEU A 282 -8.07 1.26 -9.96
N ASP A 283 -7.75 0.12 -10.61
CA ASP A 283 -8.77 -0.70 -11.27
C ASP A 283 -9.70 -1.38 -10.24
N ILE A 284 -9.16 -1.85 -9.12
CA ILE A 284 -9.96 -2.36 -7.99
C ILE A 284 -10.87 -1.28 -7.42
N ALA A 285 -10.39 -0.03 -7.31
CA ALA A 285 -11.20 1.12 -6.91
C ALA A 285 -12.23 1.55 -7.97
N GLY A 286 -12.20 0.97 -9.17
CA GLY A 286 -13.03 1.39 -10.30
C GLY A 286 -12.64 2.75 -10.89
N LYS A 287 -11.39 3.19 -10.67
CA LYS A 287 -10.90 4.52 -11.04
C LYS A 287 -9.93 4.50 -12.24
N LEU A 288 -9.36 3.33 -12.59
CA LEU A 288 -8.38 3.26 -13.67
C LEU A 288 -8.99 3.65 -15.01
N GLU A 289 -10.06 2.98 -15.42
CA GLU A 289 -10.70 3.24 -16.72
C GLU A 289 -11.31 4.65 -16.80
N PRO A 290 -12.09 5.13 -15.83
CA PRO A 290 -12.69 6.46 -15.91
C PRO A 290 -11.70 7.62 -15.95
N LEU A 291 -10.58 7.53 -15.23
CA LEU A 291 -9.63 8.64 -15.10
C LEU A 291 -8.43 8.55 -16.04
N PHE A 292 -8.00 7.33 -16.36
CA PHE A 292 -6.74 7.08 -17.05
C PHE A 292 -6.88 6.18 -18.27
N GLY A 293 -8.06 5.59 -18.50
CA GLY A 293 -8.36 4.64 -19.56
C GLY A 293 -7.85 3.24 -19.30
N SER A 294 -7.00 2.71 -20.16
CA SER A 294 -6.44 1.37 -20.00
C SER A 294 -5.17 1.38 -19.16
N PHE A 295 -4.77 0.20 -18.68
CA PHE A 295 -3.44 0.01 -18.08
C PHE A 295 -2.30 0.50 -18.98
N THR A 296 -2.42 0.27 -20.29
CA THR A 296 -1.39 0.68 -21.25
C THR A 296 -1.28 2.20 -21.34
N GLU A 297 -2.40 2.89 -21.31
CA GLU A 297 -2.44 4.35 -21.36
C GLU A 297 -1.91 4.96 -20.08
N PHE A 298 -2.31 4.42 -18.91
CA PHE A 298 -1.76 4.81 -17.61
C PHE A 298 -0.24 4.65 -17.58
N ARG A 299 0.25 3.47 -18.02
CA ARG A 299 1.68 3.18 -18.08
C ARG A 299 2.42 4.16 -18.99
N ASN A 300 1.94 4.37 -20.21
CA ASN A 300 2.60 5.24 -21.19
C ASN A 300 2.60 6.71 -20.76
N ARG A 301 1.57 7.14 -20.03
CA ARG A 301 1.46 8.50 -19.51
C ARG A 301 2.45 8.76 -18.35
N TYR A 302 2.57 7.83 -17.42
CA TYR A 302 3.34 8.04 -16.18
C TYR A 302 4.67 7.28 -16.12
N CYS A 303 4.97 6.47 -17.11
CA CYS A 303 6.23 5.72 -17.18
C CYS A 303 6.86 5.76 -18.56
N LYS A 304 8.20 5.72 -18.60
CA LYS A 304 9.00 5.61 -19.83
C LYS A 304 9.56 4.20 -19.93
N PRO A 305 9.54 3.57 -21.14
CA PRO A 305 10.19 2.28 -21.35
C PRO A 305 11.70 2.41 -21.19
N THR A 306 12.32 1.37 -20.67
CA THR A 306 13.77 1.19 -20.57
C THR A 306 14.14 -0.21 -21.04
N LYS A 307 15.41 -0.49 -21.23
CA LYS A 307 15.89 -1.85 -21.58
C LYS A 307 15.43 -2.91 -20.56
N TYR A 308 15.22 -2.52 -19.32
CA TYR A 308 14.89 -3.43 -18.20
C TYR A 308 13.46 -3.23 -17.63
N GLY A 309 12.55 -2.65 -18.41
CA GLY A 309 11.16 -2.42 -17.97
C GLY A 309 10.75 -0.96 -18.09
N TYR A 310 10.16 -0.42 -17.03
CA TYR A 310 9.61 0.94 -17.02
C TYR A 310 10.12 1.72 -15.82
N ARG A 311 10.43 3.01 -16.02
CA ARG A 311 10.75 3.94 -14.93
C ARG A 311 9.76 5.10 -14.90
N PRO A 312 9.53 5.73 -13.74
CA PRO A 312 8.62 6.87 -13.61
C PRO A 312 8.99 8.04 -14.52
N ARG A 313 7.98 8.72 -15.05
CA ARG A 313 8.09 10.05 -15.66
C ARG A 313 7.94 11.09 -14.56
N LEU A 314 9.06 11.61 -14.07
CA LEU A 314 9.08 12.57 -12.95
C LEU A 314 8.31 13.85 -13.28
N ASP A 315 8.31 14.25 -14.55
CA ASP A 315 7.59 15.41 -15.09
C ASP A 315 6.06 15.28 -15.02
N ARG A 316 5.54 14.08 -14.70
CA ARG A 316 4.10 13.79 -14.64
C ARG A 316 3.58 13.41 -13.24
N LEU A 317 4.46 13.32 -12.26
CA LEU A 317 4.05 12.89 -10.91
C LEU A 317 3.14 13.88 -10.22
N ASP A 318 3.37 15.19 -10.40
CA ASP A 318 2.52 16.22 -9.81
C ASP A 318 1.10 16.19 -10.38
N GLU A 319 0.98 15.98 -11.69
CA GLU A 319 -0.31 15.79 -12.36
C GLU A 319 -1.04 14.56 -11.80
N LEU A 320 -0.32 13.43 -11.69
CA LEU A 320 -0.88 12.20 -11.12
C LEU A 320 -1.35 12.46 -9.68
N GLY A 321 -0.50 13.07 -8.85
CA GLY A 321 -0.81 13.41 -7.47
C GLY A 321 -2.10 14.23 -7.36
N LYS A 322 -2.23 15.28 -8.17
CA LYS A 322 -3.42 16.13 -8.20
C LYS A 322 -4.70 15.35 -8.54
N ILE A 323 -4.67 14.49 -9.57
CA ILE A 323 -5.83 13.66 -9.94
C ILE A 323 -6.20 12.70 -8.80
N LEU A 324 -5.20 12.11 -8.15
CA LEU A 324 -5.41 11.18 -7.04
C LEU A 324 -6.05 11.92 -5.83
N ASP A 325 -5.54 13.07 -5.46
CA ASP A 325 -6.04 13.88 -4.35
C ASP A 325 -7.47 14.38 -4.58
N GLU A 326 -7.79 14.79 -5.80
CA GLU A 326 -9.10 15.37 -6.12
C GLU A 326 -10.19 14.31 -6.33
N SER A 327 -9.86 13.10 -6.80
CA SER A 327 -10.87 12.19 -7.34
C SER A 327 -10.77 10.73 -6.89
N VAL A 328 -9.68 10.33 -6.23
CA VAL A 328 -9.40 8.91 -6.02
C VAL A 328 -9.27 8.54 -4.56
N TRP A 329 -8.29 9.09 -3.87
CA TRP A 329 -7.93 8.61 -2.57
C TRP A 329 -8.35 9.52 -1.41
N VAL A 330 -8.58 8.88 -0.29
CA VAL A 330 -8.60 9.52 1.01
C VAL A 330 -7.21 9.32 1.60
N ARG A 331 -6.42 10.37 1.64
CA ARG A 331 -5.05 10.32 2.15
C ARG A 331 -4.82 11.42 3.17
N ARG A 332 -4.69 11.01 4.41
CA ARG A 332 -4.35 11.91 5.52
C ARG A 332 -2.99 11.53 6.04
N ILE A 333 -2.16 12.54 6.23
CA ILE A 333 -0.79 12.39 6.71
C ILE A 333 -0.80 12.58 8.21
N LYS A 334 -0.18 11.65 8.90
CA LYS A 334 0.00 11.72 10.34
C LYS A 334 1.22 12.60 10.65
N VAL A 335 1.04 13.56 11.56
CA VAL A 335 2.19 14.21 12.18
C VAL A 335 2.88 13.16 13.05
N SER A 336 3.97 12.59 12.53
CA SER A 336 4.71 11.55 13.24
C SER A 336 5.40 12.12 14.47
N LYS A 337 5.19 11.46 15.60
CA LYS A 337 5.87 11.75 16.85
C LYS A 337 7.11 10.88 17.07
N LYS A 338 7.53 10.13 16.03
CA LYS A 338 8.66 9.21 16.12
C LYS A 338 9.99 9.94 16.12
N ILE A 339 10.82 9.63 17.11
CA ILE A 339 12.20 10.09 17.20
C ILE A 339 13.09 8.87 17.00
N TRP A 340 13.81 8.84 15.89
CA TRP A 340 14.79 7.81 15.60
C TRP A 340 16.15 8.22 16.17
N LYS A 341 16.80 7.29 16.87
CA LYS A 341 18.16 7.47 17.39
C LYS A 341 18.95 6.21 17.14
N THR A 342 20.14 6.36 16.57
CA THR A 342 21.11 5.29 16.47
C THR A 342 22.00 5.26 17.71
N GLN A 343 22.38 4.06 18.10
CA GLN A 343 23.36 3.80 19.15
C GLN A 343 24.36 2.80 18.63
N GLU A 344 25.61 3.19 18.60
CA GLU A 344 26.70 2.28 18.30
C GLU A 344 26.75 1.15 19.33
N ALA A 345 26.93 -0.07 18.81
CA ALA A 345 27.09 -1.28 19.58
C ALA A 345 28.52 -1.78 19.40
N ASP A 346 29.26 -1.75 20.51
CA ASP A 346 30.56 -2.40 20.59
C ASP A 346 30.32 -3.89 20.80
N VAL A 347 30.62 -4.69 19.78
CA VAL A 347 30.30 -6.11 19.67
C VAL A 347 31.53 -6.94 19.32
N ASP A 348 31.50 -8.21 19.71
CA ASP A 348 32.45 -9.21 19.21
C ASP A 348 32.02 -9.59 17.78
N THR A 349 32.90 -9.34 16.79
CA THR A 349 32.63 -9.60 15.37
C THR A 349 33.20 -10.95 14.90
N THR A 350 33.72 -11.80 15.78
CA THR A 350 34.38 -13.05 15.39
C THR A 350 33.51 -13.91 14.46
N ASP A 351 32.29 -14.23 14.86
CA ASP A 351 31.37 -15.06 14.05
C ASP A 351 30.94 -14.32 12.74
N TYR A 352 30.87 -12.99 12.80
CA TYR A 352 30.57 -12.17 11.63
C TYR A 352 31.74 -12.22 10.63
N ASP A 353 32.97 -12.07 11.12
CA ASP A 353 34.17 -12.07 10.29
C ASP A 353 34.40 -13.46 9.67
N GLU A 354 34.14 -14.56 10.41
CA GLU A 354 34.15 -15.91 9.86
C GLU A 354 33.12 -16.05 8.71
N SER A 355 31.89 -15.58 8.91
CA SER A 355 30.84 -15.61 7.86
C SER A 355 31.23 -14.74 6.66
N LEU A 356 31.90 -13.62 6.87
CA LEU A 356 32.40 -12.75 5.80
C LEU A 356 33.48 -13.44 4.99
N HIS A 357 34.46 -14.11 5.65
CA HIS A 357 35.49 -14.87 4.97
C HIS A 357 34.95 -16.00 4.11
N GLU A 358 33.92 -16.74 4.59
CA GLU A 358 33.27 -17.78 3.79
C GLU A 358 32.62 -17.20 2.53
N ILE A 359 32.01 -16.01 2.64
CA ILE A 359 31.38 -15.33 1.50
C ILE A 359 32.41 -14.82 0.51
N ASP A 360 33.48 -14.23 1.00
CA ASP A 360 34.57 -13.73 0.17
C ASP A 360 35.22 -14.90 -0.61
N ALA A 361 35.47 -16.04 0.06
CA ALA A 361 35.99 -17.23 -0.61
C ALA A 361 35.03 -17.76 -1.71
N ALA A 362 33.71 -17.74 -1.47
CA ALA A 362 32.74 -18.14 -2.47
C ALA A 362 32.63 -17.15 -3.65
N ILE A 363 32.90 -15.87 -3.41
CA ILE A 363 32.99 -14.85 -4.46
C ILE A 363 34.23 -15.07 -5.31
N ASP A 364 35.37 -15.31 -4.67
CA ASP A 364 36.64 -15.54 -5.36
C ASP A 364 36.57 -16.81 -6.24
N GLU A 365 36.04 -17.92 -5.71
CA GLU A 365 35.81 -19.14 -6.46
C GLU A 365 34.92 -18.89 -7.69
N TRP A 366 33.80 -18.17 -7.53
CA TRP A 366 32.93 -17.83 -8.65
C TRP A 366 33.63 -16.93 -9.69
N LEU A 367 34.43 -15.96 -9.25
CA LEU A 367 35.16 -15.09 -10.17
C LEU A 367 36.17 -15.86 -11.01
N ASP A 368 36.87 -16.84 -10.40
CA ASP A 368 37.84 -17.69 -11.08
C ASP A 368 37.10 -18.64 -12.09
N GLU A 369 36.05 -19.31 -11.67
CA GLU A 369 35.21 -20.14 -12.56
C GLU A 369 34.65 -19.34 -13.75
N PHE A 370 34.10 -18.15 -13.48
CA PHE A 370 33.56 -17.27 -14.52
C PHE A 370 34.64 -16.84 -15.51
N ARG A 371 35.82 -16.52 -15.01
CA ARG A 371 36.99 -16.12 -15.85
C ARG A 371 37.47 -17.29 -16.69
N GLU A 372 37.51 -18.50 -16.16
CA GLU A 372 37.91 -19.70 -16.90
C GLU A 372 36.88 -20.00 -18.02
N GLU A 373 35.58 -19.89 -17.74
CA GLU A 373 34.53 -20.20 -18.71
C GLU A 373 34.42 -19.12 -19.80
N HIS A 374 34.52 -17.84 -19.44
CA HIS A 374 34.21 -16.73 -20.34
C HIS A 374 35.44 -15.96 -20.84
N GLY A 375 36.64 -16.23 -20.32
CA GLY A 375 37.88 -15.51 -20.67
C GLY A 375 37.92 -14.05 -20.22
N ARG A 376 36.99 -13.61 -19.37
CA ARG A 376 36.85 -12.24 -18.83
C ARG A 376 36.27 -12.24 -17.44
N PHE A 377 36.39 -11.12 -16.75
CA PHE A 377 35.62 -10.91 -15.49
C PHE A 377 34.15 -10.64 -15.74
N PRO A 378 33.26 -10.97 -14.78
CA PRO A 378 31.84 -10.65 -14.88
C PRO A 378 31.61 -9.13 -14.89
N SER A 379 30.63 -8.70 -15.66
CA SER A 379 30.24 -7.30 -15.73
C SER A 379 29.42 -6.90 -14.50
N ASN A 380 29.75 -5.73 -13.93
CA ASN A 380 28.97 -5.05 -12.89
C ASN A 380 28.19 -3.83 -13.45
N ASP A 381 28.13 -3.69 -14.77
CA ASP A 381 27.45 -2.59 -15.45
C ASP A 381 26.18 -3.05 -16.14
N ARG A 382 25.04 -2.57 -15.65
CA ARG A 382 23.71 -2.84 -16.21
C ARG A 382 23.52 -2.32 -17.63
N THR A 383 24.39 -1.42 -18.08
CA THR A 383 24.34 -0.84 -19.45
C THR A 383 25.24 -1.57 -20.43
N SER A 384 26.09 -2.47 -19.95
CA SER A 384 26.97 -3.28 -20.80
C SER A 384 26.16 -4.27 -21.66
N GLU A 385 26.77 -4.75 -22.74
CA GLU A 385 26.18 -5.79 -23.59
C GLU A 385 25.91 -7.11 -22.84
N PHE A 386 26.67 -7.38 -21.76
CA PHE A 386 26.53 -8.56 -20.91
C PHE A 386 25.53 -8.34 -19.75
N GLY A 387 25.10 -7.10 -19.49
CA GLY A 387 24.27 -6.74 -18.34
C GLY A 387 25.07 -6.73 -17.04
N ASP A 388 24.36 -6.70 -15.91
CA ASP A 388 24.96 -6.75 -14.57
C ASP A 388 25.02 -8.21 -14.07
N GLU A 389 26.07 -8.95 -14.50
CA GLU A 389 26.26 -10.37 -14.16
C GLU A 389 26.57 -10.54 -12.67
N VAL A 390 27.30 -9.60 -12.07
CA VAL A 390 27.56 -9.58 -10.63
C VAL A 390 26.27 -9.48 -9.84
N TYR A 391 25.37 -8.55 -10.23
CA TYR A 391 24.08 -8.42 -9.58
C TYR A 391 23.22 -9.68 -9.75
N ALA A 392 23.23 -10.30 -10.94
CA ALA A 392 22.48 -11.52 -11.20
C ALA A 392 22.97 -12.67 -10.30
N TRP A 393 24.29 -12.81 -10.14
CA TRP A 393 24.87 -13.80 -9.25
C TRP A 393 24.54 -13.55 -7.78
N CYS A 394 24.70 -12.31 -7.29
CA CYS A 394 24.36 -11.91 -5.93
C CYS A 394 22.87 -12.07 -5.62
N SER A 395 21.99 -11.73 -6.58
CA SER A 395 20.53 -11.82 -6.38
C SER A 395 20.04 -13.26 -6.24
N GLY A 396 20.74 -14.21 -6.84
CA GLY A 396 20.50 -15.66 -6.66
C GLY A 396 20.94 -16.20 -5.29
N ARG A 397 21.70 -15.43 -4.53
CA ARG A 397 22.33 -15.83 -3.25
C ARG A 397 21.95 -14.92 -2.09
N GLY A 398 20.68 -14.59 -1.99
CA GLY A 398 20.15 -13.75 -0.91
C GLY A 398 20.40 -14.30 0.51
N ASP A 399 20.75 -15.58 0.62
CA ASP A 399 21.14 -16.25 1.86
C ASP A 399 22.47 -15.71 2.42
N MET A 400 23.44 -15.32 1.59
CA MET A 400 24.73 -14.78 2.04
C MET A 400 24.53 -13.48 2.84
N MET A 401 23.79 -12.52 2.27
CA MET A 401 23.46 -11.28 2.98
C MET A 401 22.61 -11.53 4.23
N SER A 402 21.74 -12.55 4.19
CA SER A 402 20.96 -12.94 5.36
C SER A 402 21.84 -13.48 6.48
N ARG A 403 22.88 -14.29 6.17
CA ARG A 403 23.84 -14.80 7.16
C ARG A 403 24.63 -13.67 7.83
N LEU A 404 25.19 -12.74 7.05
CA LEU A 404 25.91 -11.58 7.61
C LEU A 404 25.04 -10.74 8.54
N ARG A 405 23.81 -10.48 8.15
CA ARG A 405 22.85 -9.75 8.98
C ARG A 405 22.49 -10.52 10.25
N GLN A 406 22.35 -11.84 10.16
CA GLN A 406 22.07 -12.71 11.30
C GLN A 406 23.24 -12.71 12.28
N ALA A 407 24.49 -12.84 11.79
CA ALA A 407 25.68 -12.79 12.63
C ALA A 407 25.83 -11.43 13.34
N ALA A 408 25.67 -10.32 12.61
CA ALA A 408 25.63 -8.98 13.20
C ALA A 408 24.50 -8.81 14.23
N GLY A 409 23.34 -9.42 13.98
CA GLY A 409 22.19 -9.42 14.92
C GLY A 409 22.53 -10.16 16.21
N LEU A 410 23.10 -11.36 16.13
CA LEU A 410 23.51 -12.16 17.30
C LEU A 410 24.60 -11.46 18.10
N ALA A 411 25.60 -10.89 17.44
CA ALA A 411 26.67 -10.12 18.12
C ALA A 411 26.12 -8.95 18.94
N LYS A 412 24.96 -8.38 18.56
CA LYS A 412 24.32 -7.27 19.31
C LYS A 412 23.49 -7.71 20.52
N VAL A 413 23.17 -9.00 20.68
CA VAL A 413 22.33 -9.47 21.79
C VAL A 413 22.86 -9.06 23.16
N PRO A 414 24.16 -9.20 23.49
CA PRO A 414 24.70 -8.75 24.79
C PRO A 414 24.53 -7.25 25.02
N VAL A 415 24.68 -6.44 23.95
CA VAL A 415 24.48 -4.98 24.04
C VAL A 415 23.00 -4.64 24.26
N ALA A 416 22.12 -5.34 23.53
CA ALA A 416 20.67 -5.18 23.70
C ALA A 416 20.22 -5.49 25.13
N LEU A 417 20.75 -6.55 25.74
CA LEU A 417 20.46 -6.89 27.14
C LEU A 417 20.89 -5.79 28.11
N ARG A 418 22.10 -5.23 27.94
CA ARG A 418 22.52 -4.08 28.78
C ARG A 418 21.55 -2.89 28.66
N VAL A 419 21.02 -2.63 27.48
CA VAL A 419 20.02 -1.57 27.27
C VAL A 419 18.70 -1.92 27.95
N ILE A 420 18.24 -3.18 27.83
CA ILE A 420 17.03 -3.70 28.45
C ILE A 420 17.13 -3.65 29.98
N ASP A 421 18.22 -4.17 30.56
CA ASP A 421 18.45 -4.18 32.00
C ASP A 421 18.49 -2.77 32.59
N LYS A 422 19.19 -1.85 31.89
CA LYS A 422 19.21 -0.43 32.29
C LYS A 422 17.82 0.20 32.26
N HIS A 423 17.01 -0.16 31.25
CA HIS A 423 15.63 0.34 31.14
C HIS A 423 14.79 -0.11 32.35
N PHE A 424 14.78 -1.40 32.66
CA PHE A 424 13.96 -1.93 33.75
C PHE A 424 14.50 -1.58 35.16
N ALA A 425 15.81 -1.35 35.30
CA ALA A 425 16.36 -0.78 36.51
C ALA A 425 15.85 0.65 36.78
N GLN A 426 15.58 1.42 35.72
CA GLN A 426 15.01 2.77 35.84
C GLN A 426 13.48 2.78 35.98
N HIS A 427 12.80 1.75 35.46
CA HIS A 427 11.35 1.63 35.41
C HIS A 427 10.90 0.26 35.94
N PRO A 428 11.07 0.01 37.26
CA PRO A 428 10.72 -1.28 37.85
C PRO A 428 9.21 -1.54 37.81
N GLN A 429 8.84 -2.80 37.95
CA GLN A 429 7.45 -3.23 38.00
C GLN A 429 6.75 -2.61 39.23
N ASN A 430 5.53 -2.17 39.05
CA ASN A 430 4.70 -1.64 40.12
C ASN A 430 4.28 -2.75 41.11
N ALA A 431 3.86 -2.37 42.31
CA ALA A 431 3.40 -3.31 43.36
C ALA A 431 2.15 -4.13 42.92
N ASP A 432 1.36 -3.63 42.00
CA ASP A 432 0.20 -4.32 41.43
C ASP A 432 0.55 -5.30 40.28
N GLY A 433 1.84 -5.46 39.98
CA GLY A 433 2.32 -6.33 38.92
C GLY A 433 2.31 -5.70 37.53
N THR A 434 1.89 -4.46 37.39
CA THR A 434 1.92 -3.75 36.10
C THR A 434 3.28 -3.12 35.82
N TRP A 435 3.62 -2.97 34.54
CA TRP A 435 4.81 -2.27 34.10
C TRP A 435 4.47 -0.83 33.68
N PRO A 436 5.07 0.18 34.35
CA PRO A 436 4.79 1.59 34.03
C PRO A 436 5.27 1.95 32.66
N GLU A 437 6.43 1.43 32.25
CA GLU A 437 7.07 1.68 30.95
C GLU A 437 7.52 0.37 30.29
N PRO A 438 6.63 -0.35 29.61
CA PRO A 438 7.02 -1.54 28.88
C PRO A 438 7.92 -1.19 27.70
N LEU A 439 8.81 -2.13 27.31
CA LEU A 439 9.74 -1.97 26.21
C LEU A 439 9.43 -2.96 25.09
N ILE A 440 9.44 -2.49 23.84
CA ILE A 440 9.32 -3.33 22.66
C ILE A 440 10.71 -3.50 22.04
N VAL A 441 11.10 -4.75 21.75
CA VAL A 441 12.36 -5.09 21.08
C VAL A 441 12.06 -5.73 19.75
N TRP A 442 12.63 -5.17 18.69
CA TRP A 442 12.43 -5.62 17.32
C TRP A 442 13.66 -6.32 16.77
N ALA A 443 13.48 -7.52 16.19
CA ALA A 443 14.51 -8.23 15.47
C ALA A 443 13.95 -8.83 14.18
N HIS A 444 14.83 -9.26 13.27
CA HIS A 444 14.44 -9.78 11.95
C HIS A 444 14.55 -11.31 11.90
N HIS A 445 15.68 -11.87 12.35
CA HIS A 445 15.98 -13.30 12.29
C HIS A 445 15.45 -14.02 13.54
N HIS A 446 14.99 -15.26 13.33
CA HIS A 446 14.41 -16.08 14.41
C HIS A 446 15.45 -16.40 15.48
N SER A 447 16.69 -16.73 15.09
CA SER A 447 17.79 -16.99 16.02
C SER A 447 18.09 -15.79 16.93
N VAL A 448 17.98 -14.55 16.42
CA VAL A 448 18.17 -13.34 17.22
C VAL A 448 17.02 -13.16 18.21
N THR A 449 15.78 -13.42 17.78
CA THR A 449 14.62 -13.35 18.70
C THR A 449 14.70 -14.43 19.79
N GLU A 450 15.14 -15.65 19.46
CA GLU A 450 15.37 -16.73 20.44
C GLU A 450 16.46 -16.36 21.44
N ALA A 451 17.63 -15.90 20.96
CA ALA A 451 18.73 -15.49 21.82
C ALA A 451 18.33 -14.34 22.78
N LEU A 452 17.53 -13.38 22.30
CA LEU A 452 16.98 -12.31 23.14
C LEU A 452 16.02 -12.86 24.21
N MET A 453 15.13 -13.79 23.84
CA MET A 453 14.18 -14.39 24.76
C MET A 453 14.89 -15.21 25.86
N GLU A 454 15.83 -16.07 25.46
CA GLU A 454 16.61 -16.91 26.38
C GLU A 454 17.43 -16.06 27.35
N SER A 455 18.17 -15.09 26.81
CA SER A 455 19.04 -14.25 27.62
C SER A 455 18.26 -13.32 28.54
N ALA A 456 17.13 -12.74 28.11
CA ALA A 456 16.28 -11.94 28.97
C ALA A 456 15.64 -12.79 30.09
N THR A 457 15.28 -14.04 29.79
CA THR A 457 14.75 -14.97 30.78
C THR A 457 15.82 -15.35 31.81
N ALA A 458 17.04 -15.62 31.35
CA ALA A 458 18.18 -15.89 32.25
C ALA A 458 18.50 -14.72 33.19
N ASN A 459 18.23 -13.48 32.76
CA ASN A 459 18.33 -12.27 33.57
C ASN A 459 17.11 -12.00 34.49
N GLY A 460 16.20 -12.99 34.59
CA GLY A 460 15.03 -12.90 35.51
C GLY A 460 13.84 -12.12 34.94
N LEU A 461 13.85 -11.73 33.68
CA LEU A 461 12.70 -11.11 33.02
C LEU A 461 11.72 -12.18 32.53
N SER A 462 10.48 -11.79 32.30
CA SER A 462 9.43 -12.64 31.72
C SER A 462 9.00 -12.10 30.35
N PRO A 463 9.85 -12.22 29.33
CA PRO A 463 9.55 -11.67 28.01
C PRO A 463 8.41 -12.43 27.32
N LYS A 464 7.64 -11.73 26.49
CA LYS A 464 6.67 -12.34 25.56
C LYS A 464 7.18 -12.18 24.12
N LEU A 465 6.81 -13.13 23.25
CA LEU A 465 7.22 -13.15 21.85
C LEU A 465 6.02 -13.00 20.93
N ILE A 466 6.15 -12.14 19.92
CA ILE A 466 5.25 -12.07 18.76
C ILE A 466 6.08 -12.21 17.48
N ASP A 467 6.02 -13.39 16.86
CA ASP A 467 6.68 -13.70 15.60
C ASP A 467 5.77 -14.53 14.68
N GLY A 468 6.34 -15.08 13.59
CA GLY A 468 5.63 -15.91 12.61
C GLY A 468 5.09 -17.22 13.17
N THR A 469 5.66 -17.76 14.25
CA THR A 469 5.30 -19.06 14.84
C THR A 469 4.12 -18.95 15.80
N VAL A 470 3.88 -17.74 16.35
CA VAL A 470 2.81 -17.51 17.33
C VAL A 470 1.46 -17.46 16.62
N SER A 471 0.51 -18.29 17.02
CA SER A 471 -0.84 -18.32 16.46
C SER A 471 -1.58 -17.00 16.67
N THR A 472 -2.49 -16.66 15.76
CA THR A 472 -3.28 -15.42 15.83
C THR A 472 -4.00 -15.27 17.18
N LYS A 473 -4.59 -16.37 17.70
CA LYS A 473 -5.27 -16.35 19.00
C LYS A 473 -4.32 -16.00 20.14
N LYS A 474 -3.12 -16.58 20.16
CA LYS A 474 -2.11 -16.32 21.18
C LYS A 474 -1.58 -14.89 21.08
N ARG A 475 -1.40 -14.37 19.86
CA ARG A 475 -1.00 -12.96 19.65
C ARG A 475 -1.99 -11.98 20.26
N THR A 476 -3.29 -12.22 20.05
CA THR A 476 -4.34 -11.39 20.64
C THR A 476 -4.26 -11.37 22.16
N ILE A 477 -4.04 -12.52 22.78
CA ILE A 477 -3.91 -12.61 24.26
C ILE A 477 -2.70 -11.80 24.72
N ILE A 478 -1.55 -11.95 24.02
CA ILE A 478 -0.33 -11.20 24.36
C ILE A 478 -0.53 -9.69 24.17
N GLU A 479 -1.22 -9.28 23.09
CA GLU A 479 -1.55 -7.87 22.83
C GLU A 479 -2.44 -7.30 23.95
N ASP A 480 -3.49 -8.02 24.34
CA ASP A 480 -4.40 -7.61 25.41
C ASP A 480 -3.66 -7.51 26.76
N GLU A 481 -2.82 -8.50 27.11
CA GLU A 481 -1.96 -8.47 28.29
C GLU A 481 -0.98 -7.29 28.28
N PHE A 482 -0.36 -7.01 27.11
CA PHE A 482 0.56 -5.89 26.94
C PHE A 482 -0.15 -4.55 27.13
N GLN A 483 -1.31 -4.37 26.51
CA GLN A 483 -2.10 -3.14 26.63
C GLN A 483 -2.63 -2.93 28.06
N ALA A 484 -2.89 -4.01 28.80
CA ALA A 484 -3.26 -3.95 30.21
C ALA A 484 -2.07 -3.65 31.14
N GLY A 485 -0.82 -3.69 30.61
CA GLY A 485 0.40 -3.44 31.39
C GLY A 485 1.00 -4.68 32.07
N GLY A 486 0.48 -5.87 31.82
CA GLY A 486 0.99 -7.13 32.38
C GLY A 486 2.29 -7.64 31.76
N VAL A 487 2.72 -7.08 30.63
CA VAL A 487 3.95 -7.46 29.91
C VAL A 487 4.94 -6.30 29.95
N GLY A 488 6.11 -6.51 30.53
CA GLY A 488 7.19 -5.52 30.57
C GLY A 488 8.04 -5.52 29.31
N LEU A 489 8.50 -6.71 28.90
CA LEU A 489 9.34 -6.89 27.73
C LEU A 489 8.59 -7.67 26.64
N LEU A 490 8.41 -7.04 25.49
CA LEU A 490 7.81 -7.66 24.32
C LEU A 490 8.83 -7.75 23.20
N VAL A 491 9.26 -8.97 22.82
CA VAL A 491 10.12 -9.22 21.68
C VAL A 491 9.25 -9.47 20.45
N CYS A 492 9.52 -8.76 19.37
CA CYS A 492 8.73 -8.84 18.14
C CYS A 492 9.63 -9.08 16.92
N SER A 493 9.19 -9.93 16.00
CA SER A 493 9.79 -9.96 14.67
C SER A 493 9.30 -8.77 13.84
N ILE A 494 10.21 -8.07 13.15
CA ILE A 494 9.87 -6.98 12.23
C ILE A 494 8.89 -7.45 11.15
N LYS A 495 9.01 -8.71 10.68
CA LYS A 495 8.06 -9.34 9.75
C LYS A 495 6.65 -9.45 10.34
N ALA A 496 6.54 -9.71 11.64
CA ALA A 496 5.26 -9.81 12.33
C ALA A 496 4.59 -8.44 12.54
N ALA A 497 5.34 -7.33 12.40
CA ALA A 497 4.78 -5.98 12.45
C ALA A 497 3.71 -5.76 11.36
N GLY A 498 3.72 -6.52 10.27
CA GLY A 498 2.67 -6.52 9.25
C GLY A 498 1.29 -7.00 9.75
N VAL A 499 1.18 -7.59 10.94
CA VAL A 499 -0.04 -8.27 11.44
C VAL A 499 -1.01 -7.38 12.22
N GLY A 500 -1.09 -6.10 12.01
CA GLY A 500 -2.18 -5.27 12.54
C GLY A 500 -2.27 -5.11 14.07
N ILE A 501 -1.27 -5.55 14.85
CA ILE A 501 -1.23 -5.41 16.31
C ILE A 501 -1.11 -3.95 16.75
N THR A 502 -1.64 -3.62 17.92
CA THR A 502 -1.60 -2.28 18.53
C THR A 502 -0.78 -2.33 19.82
N LEU A 503 0.26 -1.51 19.90
CA LEU A 503 1.22 -1.52 21.00
C LEU A 503 1.39 -0.13 21.63
N THR A 504 0.31 0.64 21.73
CA THR A 504 0.30 2.04 22.19
C THR A 504 0.63 2.20 23.68
N ARG A 505 0.64 1.11 24.43
CA ARG A 505 1.08 1.13 25.85
C ARG A 505 2.55 1.50 25.99
N SER A 506 3.40 1.18 24.97
CA SER A 506 4.80 1.59 24.95
C SER A 506 5.02 2.74 23.98
N TYR A 507 5.85 3.67 24.37
CA TYR A 507 6.40 4.71 23.50
C TYR A 507 7.90 4.51 23.24
N LYS A 508 8.47 3.38 23.67
CA LYS A 508 9.89 3.05 23.51
C LYS A 508 10.06 1.75 22.74
N SER A 509 10.87 1.78 21.69
CA SER A 509 11.23 0.64 20.89
C SER A 509 12.74 0.54 20.72
N LEU A 510 13.28 -0.68 20.84
CA LEU A 510 14.67 -1.01 20.55
C LEU A 510 14.73 -1.91 19.34
N PHE A 511 15.37 -1.47 18.26
CA PHE A 511 15.63 -2.26 17.08
C PHE A 511 17.03 -2.86 17.17
N VAL A 512 17.11 -4.17 17.37
CA VAL A 512 18.38 -4.90 17.44
C VAL A 512 18.91 -5.19 16.06
N GLU A 513 18.02 -5.39 15.09
CA GLU A 513 18.37 -5.58 13.69
C GLU A 513 17.71 -4.53 12.81
N ILE A 514 18.38 -4.21 11.70
CA ILE A 514 17.86 -3.32 10.65
C ILE A 514 17.28 -4.18 9.54
N ASP A 515 16.05 -3.91 9.09
CA ASP A 515 15.51 -4.53 7.87
C ASP A 515 15.98 -3.74 6.65
N GLY A 516 16.41 -4.45 5.59
CA GLY A 516 16.83 -3.82 4.33
C GLY A 516 15.71 -3.05 3.60
N THR A 517 14.48 -3.09 4.13
CA THR A 517 13.33 -2.33 3.63
C THR A 517 12.90 -1.31 4.69
N PRO A 518 13.26 -0.02 4.56
CA PRO A 518 12.94 1.01 5.54
C PRO A 518 11.45 1.09 5.89
N ALA A 519 10.57 0.83 4.91
CA ALA A 519 9.12 0.81 5.12
C ALA A 519 8.69 -0.19 6.20
N LYS A 520 9.36 -1.33 6.36
CA LYS A 520 9.05 -2.32 7.40
C LYS A 520 9.44 -1.83 8.80
N MET A 521 10.56 -1.13 8.91
CA MET A 521 11.00 -0.49 10.16
C MET A 521 9.98 0.56 10.60
N ILE A 522 9.57 1.43 9.67
CA ILE A 522 8.53 2.43 9.91
C ILE A 522 7.22 1.76 10.33
N GLN A 523 6.81 0.70 9.62
CA GLN A 523 5.60 -0.05 9.93
C GLN A 523 5.64 -0.70 11.32
N ALA A 524 6.81 -1.21 11.75
CA ALA A 524 7.00 -1.74 13.10
C ALA A 524 6.86 -0.62 14.16
N ALA A 525 7.51 0.52 13.96
CA ALA A 525 7.39 1.68 14.84
C ALA A 525 5.95 2.24 14.91
N ASP A 526 5.20 2.16 13.81
CA ASP A 526 3.80 2.57 13.74
C ASP A 526 2.86 1.71 14.61
N ARG A 527 3.33 0.58 15.16
CA ARG A 527 2.53 -0.20 16.12
C ARG A 527 2.36 0.52 17.46
N SER A 528 3.34 1.33 17.84
CA SER A 528 3.30 2.20 19.02
C SER A 528 2.77 3.59 18.70
N ASP A 529 3.08 4.12 17.52
CA ASP A 529 2.64 5.44 17.06
C ASP A 529 1.27 5.35 16.37
N ARG A 530 0.22 5.20 17.17
CA ARG A 530 -1.18 5.10 16.74
C ARG A 530 -2.09 6.02 17.52
N ILE A 531 -3.32 6.21 17.04
CA ILE A 531 -4.38 6.85 17.82
C ILE A 531 -4.54 6.08 19.14
N GLY A 532 -4.48 6.80 20.26
CA GLY A 532 -4.44 6.23 21.59
C GLY A 532 -3.06 6.26 22.25
N GLN A 533 -1.98 6.61 21.53
CA GLN A 533 -0.69 6.91 22.13
C GLN A 533 -0.76 8.22 22.92
N THR A 534 -0.51 8.16 24.21
CA THR A 534 -0.59 9.31 25.14
C THR A 534 0.73 10.07 25.26
N ALA A 535 1.87 9.44 24.93
CA ALA A 535 3.17 10.10 24.97
C ALA A 535 3.31 11.18 23.88
N GLU A 536 4.06 12.23 24.18
CA GLU A 536 4.35 13.32 23.23
C GLU A 536 5.20 12.84 22.06
N SER A 537 6.06 11.84 22.29
CA SER A 537 6.92 11.26 21.24
C SER A 537 7.10 9.75 21.44
N VAL A 538 7.31 9.03 20.35
CA VAL A 538 7.68 7.61 20.33
C VAL A 538 9.17 7.49 20.00
N LEU A 539 9.94 6.94 20.91
CA LEU A 539 11.38 6.77 20.77
C LEU A 539 11.69 5.42 20.11
N CYS A 540 12.34 5.48 18.96
CA CYS A 540 12.84 4.32 18.22
C CYS A 540 14.37 4.32 18.26
N LYS A 541 14.97 3.44 19.04
CA LYS A 541 16.42 3.29 19.14
C LYS A 541 16.89 2.14 18.27
N ILE A 542 17.89 2.36 17.44
CA ILE A 542 18.51 1.35 16.56
C ILE A 542 19.92 1.04 17.09
N LEU A 543 20.26 -0.24 17.25
CA LEU A 543 21.63 -0.67 17.52
C LEU A 543 22.36 -0.92 16.20
N VAL A 544 23.52 -0.31 16.04
CA VAL A 544 24.38 -0.40 14.87
C VAL A 544 25.72 -0.99 15.29
N ALA A 545 26.04 -2.18 14.80
CA ALA A 545 27.33 -2.82 15.02
C ALA A 545 28.36 -2.25 14.04
N ARG A 546 29.42 -1.62 14.55
CA ARG A 546 30.50 -1.08 13.73
C ARG A 546 31.33 -2.19 13.09
N GLY A 547 31.84 -1.94 11.88
CA GLY A 547 32.60 -2.92 11.10
C GLY A 547 31.73 -3.99 10.44
N THR A 548 30.38 -3.87 10.48
CA THR A 548 29.47 -4.85 9.91
C THR A 548 28.59 -4.26 8.80
N VAL A 549 27.75 -5.09 8.21
CA VAL A 549 26.76 -4.66 7.20
C VAL A 549 25.78 -3.61 7.72
N ASP A 550 25.60 -3.49 9.04
CA ASP A 550 24.72 -2.50 9.65
C ASP A 550 25.08 -1.05 9.26
N GLU A 551 26.36 -0.72 9.16
CA GLU A 551 26.82 0.62 8.78
C GLU A 551 26.38 1.05 7.37
N ARG A 552 26.14 0.07 6.48
CA ARG A 552 25.64 0.34 5.12
C ARG A 552 24.12 0.40 5.07
N MET A 553 23.45 -0.08 6.12
CA MET A 553 22.00 -0.13 6.21
C MET A 553 21.41 1.01 7.05
N GLU A 554 22.24 1.70 7.86
CA GLU A 554 21.89 2.89 8.63
C GLU A 554 21.58 4.08 7.69
#